data_aefff94f1b39b4fcb0d4e70b5f719495
#
_entry.id   aefff94f1b39b4fcb0d4e70b5f719495
#
_cell.length_a   1.000
_cell.length_b   1.000
_cell.length_c   1.000
_cell.angle_alpha   90.00
_cell.angle_beta   90.00
_cell.angle_gamma   90.00
#
_symmetry.space_group_name_H-M   'P 1'
#
loop_
_entity.id
_entity.type
_entity.pdbx_description
1 polymer ?
#
loop_
_entity_poly.entity_id
_entity_poly.type
_entity_poly.pdbx_seq_one_letter_code
_entity_poly.pdbx_strand_id
1 'polypeptide(L)'
;TLAGGVVLDMVPPTRRKRSPERLAMLAALAESDPAHALRLAAEQQPAGVELSGYARNRNLDAATLAALCDELQLKRVGDTAFAPARWQALAAALLLALANEHARATDMPGVERDRLRRLTLPTLSRAAFDALLDEAMAAGLITQTHAWLHLLEHRVQLAPADEALWASLKPLLAASPYNPPRVRDVARASGVAEELVRTLFKRVARYGEAYPV
;
A
#
# COMPACT_ATOMS: atom_id res chain seq x y z
N THR A 1 -39.45 -27.98 -22.51
CA THR A 1 -38.43 -27.18 -21.79
C THR A 1 -37.68 -28.11 -20.85
N LEU A 2 -36.39 -28.30 -21.04
CA LEU A 2 -35.57 -29.20 -20.22
C LEU A 2 -35.09 -28.55 -18.93
N ALA A 3 -34.93 -27.23 -18.93
CA ALA A 3 -34.52 -26.43 -17.76
C ALA A 3 -34.92 -24.97 -17.96
N GLY A 4 -35.12 -24.27 -16.84
CA GLY A 4 -35.23 -22.80 -16.76
C GLY A 4 -34.25 -22.28 -15.76
N GLY A 5 -33.84 -21.00 -15.88
CA GLY A 5 -32.90 -20.40 -14.96
C GLY A 5 -32.78 -18.89 -15.17
N VAL A 6 -32.11 -18.25 -14.22
CA VAL A 6 -31.79 -16.81 -14.26
C VAL A 6 -30.27 -16.65 -14.40
N VAL A 7 -29.86 -15.76 -15.29
CA VAL A 7 -28.46 -15.41 -15.44
C VAL A 7 -28.08 -14.39 -14.32
N LEU A 8 -27.22 -14.80 -13.40
CA LEU A 8 -26.76 -13.96 -12.29
C LEU A 8 -25.53 -13.14 -12.65
N ASP A 9 -24.71 -13.64 -13.56
CA ASP A 9 -23.47 -12.98 -13.97
C ASP A 9 -23.25 -13.16 -15.48
N MET A 10 -23.24 -12.06 -16.20
CA MET A 10 -23.08 -12.03 -17.65
C MET A 10 -21.64 -12.25 -18.10
N VAL A 11 -20.66 -11.96 -17.23
CA VAL A 11 -19.23 -12.08 -17.53
C VAL A 11 -18.53 -12.90 -16.43
N PRO A 12 -18.80 -14.22 -16.38
CA PRO A 12 -18.24 -15.06 -15.33
C PRO A 12 -16.72 -15.21 -15.48
N PRO A 13 -15.96 -15.35 -14.38
CA PRO A 13 -14.53 -15.54 -14.43
C PRO A 13 -14.16 -16.85 -15.13
N THR A 14 -13.05 -16.84 -15.87
CA THR A 14 -12.55 -18.02 -16.60
C THR A 14 -11.97 -19.09 -15.67
N ARG A 15 -11.46 -18.70 -14.50
CA ARG A 15 -10.82 -19.56 -13.49
C ARG A 15 -11.55 -19.47 -12.15
N ARG A 16 -11.33 -20.45 -11.26
CA ARG A 16 -11.89 -20.50 -9.90
C ARG A 16 -13.42 -20.38 -9.85
N LYS A 17 -14.12 -20.96 -10.82
CA LYS A 17 -15.58 -20.88 -10.98
C LYS A 17 -16.38 -21.47 -9.81
N ARG A 18 -15.76 -22.30 -8.96
CA ARG A 18 -16.37 -22.96 -7.80
C ARG A 18 -15.63 -22.68 -6.50
N SER A 19 -14.86 -21.59 -6.43
CA SER A 19 -14.24 -21.21 -5.17
C SER A 19 -15.31 -20.73 -4.17
N PRO A 20 -15.08 -20.84 -2.85
CA PRO A 20 -16.00 -20.36 -1.83
C PRO A 20 -16.39 -18.88 -2.04
N GLU A 21 -15.42 -18.04 -2.38
CA GLU A 21 -15.64 -16.61 -2.65
C GLU A 21 -16.56 -16.40 -3.86
N ARG A 22 -16.39 -17.23 -4.90
CA ARG A 22 -17.25 -17.18 -6.09
C ARG A 22 -18.68 -17.60 -5.77
N LEU A 23 -18.85 -18.64 -4.98
CA LEU A 23 -20.17 -19.10 -4.56
C LEU A 23 -20.87 -18.07 -3.66
N ALA A 24 -20.15 -17.44 -2.73
CA ALA A 24 -20.67 -16.35 -1.92
C ALA A 24 -21.09 -15.15 -2.77
N MET A 25 -20.29 -14.78 -3.80
CA MET A 25 -20.66 -13.73 -4.74
C MET A 25 -21.93 -14.08 -5.55
N LEU A 26 -22.05 -15.31 -6.02
CA LEU A 26 -23.25 -15.74 -6.73
C LEU A 26 -24.49 -15.74 -5.82
N ALA A 27 -24.34 -16.13 -4.55
CA ALA A 27 -25.41 -16.04 -3.57
C ALA A 27 -25.85 -14.57 -3.35
N ALA A 28 -24.89 -13.64 -3.23
CA ALA A 28 -25.20 -12.21 -3.14
C ALA A 28 -25.92 -11.69 -4.39
N LEU A 29 -25.48 -12.09 -5.59
CA LEU A 29 -26.13 -11.71 -6.85
C LEU A 29 -27.51 -12.36 -7.03
N ALA A 30 -27.83 -13.45 -6.34
CA ALA A 30 -29.14 -14.09 -6.38
C ALA A 30 -30.21 -13.37 -5.55
N GLU A 31 -29.81 -12.49 -4.64
CA GLU A 31 -30.73 -11.68 -3.83
C GLU A 31 -31.64 -10.84 -4.74
N SER A 32 -32.92 -10.77 -4.41
CA SER A 32 -33.91 -10.05 -5.23
C SER A 32 -33.77 -8.54 -5.10
N ASP A 33 -33.52 -8.05 -3.89
CA ASP A 33 -33.33 -6.64 -3.60
C ASP A 33 -31.94 -6.15 -4.06
N PRO A 34 -31.85 -5.16 -4.98
CA PRO A 34 -30.58 -4.68 -5.48
C PRO A 34 -29.70 -4.04 -4.40
N ALA A 35 -30.26 -3.35 -3.43
CA ALA A 35 -29.48 -2.72 -2.36
C ALA A 35 -28.82 -3.79 -1.47
N HIS A 36 -29.62 -4.79 -1.06
CA HIS A 36 -29.10 -5.91 -0.27
C HIS A 36 -28.05 -6.71 -1.03
N ALA A 37 -28.30 -7.02 -2.30
CA ALA A 37 -27.33 -7.70 -3.16
C ALA A 37 -25.99 -6.95 -3.29
N LEU A 38 -26.05 -5.62 -3.52
CA LEU A 38 -24.85 -4.79 -3.64
C LEU A 38 -24.07 -4.74 -2.32
N ARG A 39 -24.77 -4.60 -1.19
CA ARG A 39 -24.15 -4.62 0.13
C ARG A 39 -23.41 -5.93 0.38
N LEU A 40 -24.06 -7.07 0.19
CA LEU A 40 -23.45 -8.40 0.35
C LEU A 40 -22.26 -8.60 -0.60
N ALA A 41 -22.39 -8.18 -1.84
CA ALA A 41 -21.29 -8.25 -2.82
C ALA A 41 -20.08 -7.42 -2.37
N ALA A 42 -20.31 -6.20 -1.86
CA ALA A 42 -19.24 -5.31 -1.39
C ALA A 42 -18.56 -5.83 -0.11
N GLU A 43 -19.28 -6.54 0.74
CA GLU A 43 -18.73 -7.21 1.94
C GLU A 43 -17.89 -8.43 1.57
N GLN A 44 -18.32 -9.21 0.55
CA GLN A 44 -17.68 -10.46 0.15
C GLN A 44 -16.43 -10.27 -0.73
N GLN A 45 -16.34 -9.16 -1.49
CA GLN A 45 -15.26 -8.94 -2.45
C GLN A 45 -14.05 -8.23 -1.82
N PRO A 46 -12.90 -8.92 -1.65
CA PRO A 46 -11.69 -8.30 -1.11
C PRO A 46 -11.15 -7.13 -1.94
N ALA A 47 -11.32 -7.20 -3.26
CA ALA A 47 -10.84 -6.20 -4.22
C ALA A 47 -11.89 -5.13 -4.57
N GLY A 48 -13.06 -5.15 -3.90
CA GLY A 48 -14.21 -4.30 -4.21
C GLY A 48 -15.09 -4.86 -5.33
N VAL A 49 -16.26 -4.26 -5.52
CA VAL A 49 -17.25 -4.63 -6.55
C VAL A 49 -17.09 -3.73 -7.75
N GLU A 50 -16.98 -4.30 -8.95
CA GLU A 50 -17.04 -3.55 -10.21
C GLU A 50 -18.49 -3.11 -10.47
N LEU A 51 -18.70 -1.80 -10.42
CA LEU A 51 -20.05 -1.21 -10.47
C LEU A 51 -20.71 -1.35 -11.84
N SER A 52 -19.97 -1.20 -12.92
CA SER A 52 -20.48 -1.35 -14.29
C SER A 52 -20.94 -2.79 -14.57
N GLY A 53 -20.21 -3.77 -14.08
CA GLY A 53 -20.61 -5.19 -14.14
C GLY A 53 -21.84 -5.49 -13.30
N TYR A 54 -21.89 -4.94 -12.09
CA TYR A 54 -23.05 -5.07 -11.21
C TYR A 54 -24.32 -4.47 -11.86
N ALA A 55 -24.22 -3.26 -12.40
CA ALA A 55 -25.31 -2.57 -13.08
C ALA A 55 -25.83 -3.38 -14.29
N ARG A 56 -24.92 -3.89 -15.12
CA ARG A 56 -25.30 -4.74 -16.27
C ARG A 56 -26.03 -6.01 -15.84
N ASN A 57 -25.53 -6.70 -14.81
CA ASN A 57 -26.13 -7.93 -14.31
C ASN A 57 -27.56 -7.72 -13.77
N ARG A 58 -27.85 -6.49 -13.29
CA ARG A 58 -29.13 -6.11 -12.70
C ARG A 58 -29.99 -5.22 -13.57
N ASN A 59 -29.53 -4.86 -14.78
CA ASN A 59 -30.18 -3.92 -15.69
C ASN A 59 -30.51 -2.58 -14.98
N LEU A 60 -29.56 -2.05 -14.19
CA LEU A 60 -29.70 -0.78 -13.49
C LEU A 60 -29.15 0.36 -14.36
N ASP A 61 -29.84 1.49 -14.34
CA ASP A 61 -29.30 2.73 -14.90
C ASP A 61 -28.28 3.39 -13.95
N ALA A 62 -27.56 4.38 -14.46
CA ALA A 62 -26.51 5.05 -13.72
C ALA A 62 -27.04 5.82 -12.49
N ALA A 63 -28.25 6.39 -12.57
CA ALA A 63 -28.83 7.17 -11.48
C ALA A 63 -29.24 6.25 -10.33
N THR A 64 -29.90 5.14 -10.64
CA THR A 64 -30.28 4.11 -9.65
C THR A 64 -29.04 3.51 -8.98
N LEU A 65 -27.99 3.18 -9.75
CA LEU A 65 -26.74 2.68 -9.20
C LEU A 65 -26.07 3.68 -8.26
N ALA A 66 -26.04 4.96 -8.65
CA ALA A 66 -25.47 6.03 -7.81
C ALA A 66 -26.24 6.16 -6.49
N ALA A 67 -27.58 6.18 -6.55
CA ALA A 67 -28.42 6.24 -5.37
C ALA A 67 -28.18 5.05 -4.41
N LEU A 68 -28.05 3.83 -4.94
CA LEU A 68 -27.72 2.66 -4.13
C LEU A 68 -26.34 2.78 -3.46
N CYS A 69 -25.34 3.25 -4.19
CA CYS A 69 -24.01 3.48 -3.61
C CYS A 69 -24.03 4.51 -2.49
N ASP A 70 -24.81 5.58 -2.64
CA ASP A 70 -24.94 6.65 -1.65
C ASP A 70 -25.74 6.17 -0.42
N GLU A 71 -26.84 5.44 -0.62
CA GLU A 71 -27.64 4.82 0.46
C GLU A 71 -26.77 3.87 1.31
N LEU A 72 -25.96 3.04 0.67
CA LEU A 72 -25.08 2.08 1.32
C LEU A 72 -23.76 2.70 1.80
N GLN A 73 -23.55 3.99 1.58
CA GLN A 73 -22.33 4.73 1.94
C GLN A 73 -21.05 4.07 1.39
N LEU A 74 -21.12 3.47 0.20
CA LEU A 74 -19.98 2.77 -0.39
C LEU A 74 -18.87 3.74 -0.76
N LYS A 75 -17.65 3.37 -0.43
CA LYS A 75 -16.46 4.07 -0.91
C LYS A 75 -16.24 3.74 -2.38
N ARG A 76 -16.39 4.74 -3.25
CA ARG A 76 -16.17 4.59 -4.70
C ARG A 76 -14.78 5.06 -5.09
N VAL A 77 -14.09 4.24 -5.89
CA VAL A 77 -12.79 4.58 -6.51
C VAL A 77 -12.86 4.15 -7.98
N GLY A 78 -13.05 5.10 -8.88
CA GLY A 78 -13.35 4.82 -10.27
C GLY A 78 -14.63 3.98 -10.39
N ASP A 79 -14.54 2.86 -11.10
CA ASP A 79 -15.65 1.91 -11.28
C ASP A 79 -15.72 0.83 -10.18
N THR A 80 -14.98 0.97 -9.10
CA THR A 80 -14.96 -0.01 -8.00
C THR A 80 -15.55 0.59 -6.73
N ALA A 81 -16.40 -0.18 -6.04
CA ALA A 81 -16.99 0.20 -4.76
C ALA A 81 -16.60 -0.77 -3.64
N PHE A 82 -16.43 -0.24 -2.45
CA PHE A 82 -16.06 -0.97 -1.23
C PHE A 82 -17.05 -0.69 -0.12
N ALA A 83 -17.42 -1.70 0.66
CA ALA A 83 -18.13 -1.49 1.90
C ALA A 83 -17.28 -0.66 2.88
N PRO A 84 -17.90 0.25 3.69
CA PRO A 84 -17.14 1.13 4.60
C PRO A 84 -16.23 0.36 5.55
N ALA A 85 -16.73 -0.70 6.18
CA ALA A 85 -15.93 -1.54 7.08
C ALA A 85 -14.74 -2.21 6.34
N ARG A 86 -14.95 -2.61 5.07
CA ARG A 86 -13.88 -3.18 4.26
C ARG A 86 -12.80 -2.15 3.94
N TRP A 87 -13.20 -0.93 3.57
CA TRP A 87 -12.26 0.16 3.31
C TRP A 87 -11.41 0.50 4.53
N GLN A 88 -12.04 0.57 5.71
CA GLN A 88 -11.34 0.75 6.98
C GLN A 88 -10.37 -0.38 7.29
N ALA A 89 -10.76 -1.63 7.05
CA ALA A 89 -9.87 -2.79 7.23
C ALA A 89 -8.66 -2.75 6.29
N LEU A 90 -8.84 -2.31 5.03
CA LEU A 90 -7.74 -2.13 4.08
C LEU A 90 -6.78 -1.02 4.54
N ALA A 91 -7.31 0.10 5.05
CA ALA A 91 -6.50 1.18 5.61
C ALA A 91 -5.70 0.72 6.84
N ALA A 92 -6.33 -0.01 7.77
CA ALA A 92 -5.65 -0.58 8.92
C ALA A 92 -4.54 -1.57 8.53
N ALA A 93 -4.79 -2.42 7.52
CA ALA A 93 -3.79 -3.35 7.00
C ALA A 93 -2.58 -2.63 6.38
N LEU A 94 -2.82 -1.51 5.68
CA LEU A 94 -1.77 -0.68 5.12
C LEU A 94 -0.86 -0.10 6.21
N LEU A 95 -1.45 0.49 7.26
CA LEU A 95 -0.69 1.06 8.39
C LEU A 95 0.08 -0.01 9.15
N LEU A 96 -0.53 -1.16 9.42
CA LEU A 96 0.12 -2.27 10.10
C LEU A 96 1.30 -2.82 9.31
N ALA A 97 1.16 -2.97 7.99
CA ALA A 97 2.26 -3.43 7.16
C ALA A 97 3.43 -2.45 7.15
N LEU A 98 3.15 -1.15 7.12
CA LEU A 98 4.17 -0.12 7.18
C LEU A 98 4.88 -0.13 8.55
N ALA A 99 4.14 -0.29 9.65
CA ALA A 99 4.70 -0.43 10.99
C ALA A 99 5.61 -1.67 11.10
N ASN A 100 5.19 -2.80 10.56
CA ASN A 100 5.98 -4.03 10.54
C ASN A 100 7.27 -3.89 9.73
N GLU A 101 7.23 -3.20 8.58
CA GLU A 101 8.44 -2.93 7.79
C GLU A 101 9.39 -1.99 8.54
N HIS A 102 8.89 -0.98 9.25
CA HIS A 102 9.72 -0.10 10.10
C HIS A 102 10.38 -0.87 11.26
N ALA A 103 9.64 -1.75 11.92
CA ALA A 103 10.19 -2.59 12.98
C ALA A 103 11.26 -3.57 12.45
N ARG A 104 11.08 -4.08 11.22
CA ARG A 104 12.00 -5.02 10.58
C ARG A 104 13.28 -4.37 10.07
N ALA A 105 13.21 -3.12 9.61
CA ALA A 105 14.30 -2.39 8.96
C ALA A 105 14.36 -0.94 9.49
N THR A 106 14.81 -0.80 10.73
CA THR A 106 14.86 0.50 11.45
C THR A 106 15.83 1.51 10.82
N ASP A 107 16.79 1.01 10.03
CA ASP A 107 17.77 1.81 9.29
C ASP A 107 17.27 2.29 7.92
N MET A 108 16.03 1.94 7.56
CA MET A 108 15.42 2.39 6.29
C MET A 108 14.53 3.62 6.51
N PRO A 109 14.56 4.60 5.60
CA PRO A 109 13.73 5.81 5.71
C PRO A 109 12.24 5.54 5.52
N GLY A 110 11.87 4.38 5.02
CA GLY A 110 10.50 3.98 4.74
C GLY A 110 10.40 2.86 3.73
N VAL A 111 9.25 2.76 3.08
CA VAL A 111 8.94 1.74 2.07
C VAL A 111 8.53 2.42 0.75
N GLU A 112 9.03 1.96 -0.38
CA GLU A 112 8.60 2.44 -1.69
C GLU A 112 7.14 2.06 -1.97
N ARG A 113 6.39 2.94 -2.65
CA ARG A 113 4.96 2.80 -2.95
C ARG A 113 4.61 1.44 -3.57
N ASP A 114 5.28 1.05 -4.64
CA ASP A 114 4.98 -0.21 -5.34
C ASP A 114 5.36 -1.44 -4.50
N ARG A 115 6.40 -1.35 -3.70
CA ARG A 115 6.77 -2.40 -2.74
C ARG A 115 5.69 -2.55 -1.67
N LEU A 116 5.25 -1.45 -1.06
CA LEU A 116 4.21 -1.46 -0.03
C LEU A 116 2.91 -2.09 -0.57
N ARG A 117 2.47 -1.70 -1.78
CA ARG A 117 1.29 -2.29 -2.41
C ARG A 117 1.40 -3.80 -2.58
N ARG A 118 2.53 -4.28 -3.12
CA ARG A 118 2.75 -5.73 -3.33
C ARG A 118 2.81 -6.52 -2.03
N LEU A 119 3.36 -5.95 -0.98
CA LEU A 119 3.47 -6.61 0.32
C LEU A 119 2.12 -6.69 1.05
N THR A 120 1.30 -5.66 0.93
CA THR A 120 0.10 -5.51 1.77
C THR A 120 -1.17 -5.91 1.02
N LEU A 121 -1.37 -5.40 -0.18
CA LEU A 121 -2.64 -5.44 -0.91
C LEU A 121 -2.42 -5.83 -2.38
N PRO A 122 -1.82 -7.01 -2.67
CA PRO A 122 -1.43 -7.39 -4.03
C PRO A 122 -2.62 -7.54 -4.98
N THR A 123 -3.81 -7.83 -4.47
CA THR A 123 -5.04 -7.98 -5.27
C THR A 123 -5.79 -6.69 -5.48
N LEU A 124 -5.46 -5.63 -4.74
CA LEU A 124 -6.12 -4.34 -4.87
C LEU A 124 -5.66 -3.63 -6.14
N SER A 125 -6.58 -2.96 -6.84
CA SER A 125 -6.24 -2.14 -7.99
C SER A 125 -5.29 -1.00 -7.58
N ARG A 126 -4.46 -0.54 -8.52
CA ARG A 126 -3.55 0.58 -8.26
C ARG A 126 -4.32 1.83 -7.81
N ALA A 127 -5.43 2.14 -8.50
CA ALA A 127 -6.24 3.31 -8.17
C ALA A 127 -6.81 3.24 -6.74
N ALA A 128 -7.28 2.05 -6.30
CA ALA A 128 -7.78 1.89 -4.94
C ALA A 128 -6.67 1.96 -3.88
N PHE A 129 -5.49 1.42 -4.18
CA PHE A 129 -4.33 1.58 -3.30
C PHE A 129 -3.88 3.03 -3.18
N ASP A 130 -3.83 3.76 -4.30
CA ASP A 130 -3.46 5.18 -4.31
C ASP A 130 -4.48 6.01 -3.52
N ALA A 131 -5.79 5.76 -3.67
CA ALA A 131 -6.82 6.44 -2.89
C ALA A 131 -6.71 6.17 -1.37
N LEU A 132 -6.42 4.92 -0.96
CA LEU A 132 -6.14 4.58 0.45
C LEU A 132 -4.93 5.35 1.00
N LEU A 133 -3.87 5.40 0.20
CA LEU A 133 -2.65 6.08 0.59
C LEU A 133 -2.87 7.59 0.72
N ASP A 134 -3.58 8.20 -0.25
CA ASP A 134 -3.89 9.63 -0.25
C ASP A 134 -4.75 10.01 0.98
N GLU A 135 -5.73 9.18 1.35
CA GLU A 135 -6.52 9.37 2.57
C GLU A 135 -5.67 9.27 3.84
N ALA A 136 -4.78 8.27 3.92
CA ALA A 136 -3.88 8.12 5.06
C ALA A 136 -2.88 9.28 5.17
N MET A 137 -2.42 9.82 4.05
CA MET A 137 -1.57 11.01 4.01
C MET A 137 -2.35 12.26 4.40
N ALA A 138 -3.57 12.45 3.91
CA ALA A 138 -4.44 13.57 4.28
C ALA A 138 -4.79 13.55 5.77
N ALA A 139 -4.94 12.37 6.36
CA ALA A 139 -5.14 12.19 7.80
C ALA A 139 -3.85 12.35 8.64
N GLY A 140 -2.70 12.59 8.02
CA GLY A 140 -1.40 12.73 8.70
C GLY A 140 -0.85 11.42 9.29
N LEU A 141 -1.38 10.27 8.90
CA LEU A 141 -0.94 8.96 9.40
C LEU A 141 0.31 8.45 8.67
N ILE A 142 0.42 8.79 7.39
CA ILE A 142 1.56 8.46 6.53
C ILE A 142 2.15 9.75 5.98
N THR A 143 3.46 9.81 5.88
CA THR A 143 4.20 10.91 5.24
C THR A 143 5.07 10.33 4.12
N GLN A 144 5.26 11.11 3.07
CA GLN A 144 6.17 10.77 1.98
C GLN A 144 7.36 11.71 1.97
N THR A 145 8.57 11.15 2.04
CA THR A 145 9.82 11.88 1.85
C THR A 145 10.54 11.30 0.64
N HIS A 146 10.60 12.06 -0.45
CA HIS A 146 11.09 11.59 -1.75
C HIS A 146 10.31 10.35 -2.23
N ALA A 147 10.97 9.21 -2.37
CA ALA A 147 10.36 7.95 -2.79
C ALA A 147 9.84 7.09 -1.62
N TRP A 148 10.05 7.51 -0.38
CA TRP A 148 9.82 6.73 0.82
C TRP A 148 8.54 7.11 1.53
N LEU A 149 7.66 6.14 1.75
CA LEU A 149 6.48 6.24 2.58
C LEU A 149 6.82 5.79 3.99
N HIS A 150 6.44 6.57 4.99
CA HIS A 150 6.70 6.23 6.39
C HIS A 150 5.58 6.75 7.30
N LEU A 151 5.43 6.13 8.46
CA LEU A 151 4.56 6.63 9.52
C LEU A 151 5.14 7.94 10.06
N LEU A 152 4.28 8.84 10.53
CA LEU A 152 4.68 10.15 11.05
C LEU A 152 5.73 10.06 12.15
N GLU A 153 5.64 9.06 13.02
CA GLU A 153 6.53 8.85 14.15
C GLU A 153 7.81 8.10 13.80
N HIS A 154 7.91 7.55 12.58
CA HIS A 154 9.09 6.78 12.19
C HIS A 154 10.33 7.66 12.13
N ARG A 155 11.38 7.21 12.77
CA ARG A 155 12.72 7.80 12.73
C ARG A 155 13.71 6.72 12.34
N VAL A 156 14.58 7.06 11.40
CA VAL A 156 15.68 6.17 11.03
C VAL A 156 16.59 5.99 12.25
N GLN A 157 16.84 4.75 12.60
CA GLN A 157 17.74 4.39 13.70
C GLN A 157 18.85 3.50 13.14
N LEU A 158 20.07 4.00 13.20
CA LEU A 158 21.23 3.15 12.95
C LEU A 158 21.43 2.18 14.12
N ALA A 159 22.02 1.03 13.83
CA ALA A 159 22.50 0.18 14.91
C ALA A 159 23.52 0.95 15.77
N PRO A 160 23.56 0.75 17.11
CA PRO A 160 24.45 1.53 17.98
C PRO A 160 25.91 1.54 17.54
N ALA A 161 26.40 0.45 16.96
CA ALA A 161 27.76 0.37 16.41
C ALA A 161 27.93 1.26 15.16
N ASP A 162 26.92 1.28 14.26
CA ASP A 162 26.92 2.13 13.07
C ASP A 162 26.76 3.61 13.43
N GLU A 163 25.96 3.91 14.46
CA GLU A 163 25.79 5.27 14.96
C GLU A 163 27.09 5.82 15.57
N ALA A 164 27.75 5.04 16.42
CA ALA A 164 29.05 5.39 16.97
C ALA A 164 30.11 5.58 15.87
N LEU A 165 30.14 4.68 14.90
CA LEU A 165 31.02 4.80 13.75
C LEU A 165 30.71 6.06 12.94
N TRP A 166 29.44 6.32 12.62
CA TRP A 166 29.02 7.53 11.90
C TRP A 166 29.43 8.80 12.63
N ALA A 167 29.22 8.86 13.95
CA ALA A 167 29.62 9.99 14.77
C ALA A 167 31.12 10.26 14.69
N SER A 168 31.95 9.21 14.57
CA SER A 168 33.40 9.35 14.43
C SER A 168 33.84 9.79 13.02
N LEU A 169 33.09 9.39 11.97
CA LEU A 169 33.44 9.69 10.57
C LEU A 169 32.90 11.03 10.08
N LYS A 170 31.77 11.50 10.61
CA LYS A 170 31.09 12.74 10.20
C LYS A 170 32.02 13.98 10.26
N PRO A 171 32.84 14.17 11.28
CA PRO A 171 33.81 15.29 11.32
C PRO A 171 34.86 15.26 10.21
N LEU A 172 35.31 14.06 9.78
CA LEU A 172 36.28 13.91 8.69
C LEU A 172 35.73 14.38 7.35
N LEU A 173 34.42 14.15 7.12
CA LEU A 173 33.71 14.65 5.92
C LEU A 173 33.48 16.16 5.99
N ALA A 174 33.13 16.68 7.16
CA ALA A 174 32.86 18.10 7.38
C ALA A 174 34.12 18.98 7.28
N ALA A 175 35.30 18.41 7.49
CA ALA A 175 36.57 19.15 7.43
C ALA A 175 36.89 19.73 6.05
N SER A 176 36.34 19.14 4.97
CA SER A 176 36.55 19.59 3.59
C SER A 176 35.27 19.54 2.77
N PRO A 177 34.29 20.41 3.01
CA PRO A 177 32.94 20.29 2.41
C PRO A 177 32.92 20.42 0.89
N TYR A 178 33.88 21.11 0.27
CA TYR A 178 33.98 21.28 -1.19
C TYR A 178 34.89 20.24 -1.87
N ASN A 179 35.66 19.48 -1.08
CA ASN A 179 36.51 18.40 -1.58
C ASN A 179 36.50 17.25 -0.58
N PRO A 180 35.36 16.52 -0.47
CA PRO A 180 35.23 15.48 0.53
C PRO A 180 36.21 14.35 0.27
N PRO A 181 36.81 13.77 1.32
CA PRO A 181 37.78 12.69 1.19
C PRO A 181 37.09 11.45 0.60
N ARG A 182 37.84 10.68 -0.19
CA ARG A 182 37.37 9.42 -0.75
C ARG A 182 37.16 8.39 0.38
N VAL A 183 36.26 7.42 0.16
CA VAL A 183 35.95 6.34 1.13
C VAL A 183 37.22 5.68 1.67
N ARG A 184 38.20 5.37 0.79
CA ARG A 184 39.48 4.78 1.19
C ARG A 184 40.32 5.68 2.10
N ASP A 185 40.24 7.01 1.90
CA ASP A 185 41.00 7.96 2.69
C ASP A 185 40.40 8.13 4.08
N VAL A 186 39.04 8.12 4.15
CA VAL A 186 38.29 8.09 5.41
C VAL A 186 38.60 6.79 6.18
N ALA A 187 38.57 5.64 5.49
CA ALA A 187 38.88 4.33 6.06
C ALA A 187 40.31 4.32 6.68
N ARG A 188 41.28 4.85 5.93
CA ARG A 188 42.68 4.94 6.40
C ARG A 188 42.81 5.87 7.61
N ALA A 189 42.16 7.04 7.59
CA ALA A 189 42.20 7.99 8.67
C ALA A 189 41.53 7.50 9.96
N SER A 190 40.45 6.72 9.83
CA SER A 190 39.70 6.15 10.96
C SER A 190 40.21 4.80 11.45
N GLY A 191 41.11 4.13 10.70
CA GLY A 191 41.54 2.76 11.00
C GLY A 191 40.45 1.68 10.81
N VAL A 192 39.35 2.02 10.11
CA VAL A 192 38.22 1.11 9.86
C VAL A 192 38.31 0.49 8.48
N ALA A 193 37.89 -0.75 8.33
CA ALA A 193 37.87 -1.42 7.04
C ALA A 193 37.02 -0.66 6.00
N GLU A 194 37.55 -0.46 4.79
CA GLU A 194 36.91 0.34 3.73
C GLU A 194 35.49 -0.15 3.42
N GLU A 195 35.26 -1.46 3.45
CA GLU A 195 33.93 -2.04 3.16
C GLU A 195 32.90 -1.66 4.21
N LEU A 196 33.27 -1.57 5.48
CA LEU A 196 32.38 -1.10 6.55
C LEU A 196 32.03 0.39 6.37
N VAL A 197 33.03 1.22 6.07
CA VAL A 197 32.82 2.65 5.78
C VAL A 197 31.91 2.83 4.56
N ARG A 198 32.15 2.06 3.49
CA ARG A 198 31.33 2.09 2.28
C ARG A 198 29.88 1.67 2.54
N THR A 199 29.67 0.64 3.34
CA THR A 199 28.35 0.15 3.71
C THR A 199 27.59 1.16 4.56
N LEU A 200 28.27 1.76 5.55
CA LEU A 200 27.69 2.81 6.37
C LEU A 200 27.30 4.04 5.53
N PHE A 201 28.18 4.49 4.64
CA PHE A 201 27.89 5.64 3.76
C PHE A 201 26.69 5.38 2.85
N LYS A 202 26.53 4.16 2.31
CA LYS A 202 25.33 3.79 1.56
C LYS A 202 24.06 3.86 2.41
N ARG A 203 24.13 3.51 3.70
CA ARG A 203 22.99 3.61 4.62
C ARG A 203 22.65 5.07 4.89
N VAL A 204 23.60 5.89 5.34
CA VAL A 204 23.36 7.29 5.69
C VAL A 204 22.96 8.15 4.48
N ALA A 205 23.42 7.80 3.27
CA ALA A 205 23.01 8.48 2.03
C ALA A 205 21.52 8.30 1.71
N ARG A 206 20.89 7.19 2.14
CA ARG A 206 19.47 6.91 1.87
C ARG A 206 18.52 7.90 2.54
N TYR A 207 18.91 8.50 3.65
CA TYR A 207 18.12 9.49 4.38
C TYR A 207 18.72 10.91 4.39
N GLY A 208 19.66 11.16 3.48
CA GLY A 208 20.14 12.52 3.22
C GLY A 208 21.19 13.07 4.17
N GLU A 209 21.78 12.24 5.06
CA GLU A 209 22.89 12.65 5.95
C GLU A 209 24.25 12.77 5.21
N ALA A 210 24.39 12.09 4.06
CA ALA A 210 25.53 12.20 3.17
C ALA A 210 25.11 11.99 1.72
N TYR A 211 25.79 12.65 0.79
CA TYR A 211 25.57 12.49 -0.65
C TYR A 211 26.85 11.98 -1.32
N PRO A 212 26.75 10.99 -2.22
CA PRO A 212 27.88 10.59 -3.03
C PRO A 212 28.25 11.72 -4.00
N VAL A 213 29.53 12.04 -4.08
CA VAL A 213 30.10 12.99 -5.05
C VAL A 213 30.76 12.21 -6.19
#